data_8214f58d7e0ffaa90266fb10acfc3d33
#
_entry.id   8214f58d7e0ffaa90266fb10acfc3d33
#
_cell.length_a   1.000
_cell.length_b   1.000
_cell.length_c   1.000
_cell.angle_alpha   90.00
_cell.angle_beta   90.00
_cell.angle_gamma   90.00
#
_symmetry.space_group_name_H-M   'P 1'
#
loop_
_entity.id
_entity.type
_entity.pdbx_description
1 polymer ?
#
loop_
_entity_poly.entity_id
_entity_poly.type
_entity_poly.pdbx_seq_one_letter_code
_entity_poly.pdbx_strand_id
1 'polypeptide(L)'
;PCLEIDGKEIIGLAGLGNPRNFFYLLTKLNPVKIHPIVYPDHFSYRTEDIERIALARSKNNASYIITTAKDYVKLKKIVGELPVFYLDIRSKMENFYEKKDFDRFIRSMLKL
;
A
#
# COMPACT_ATOMS: atom_id res chain seq x y z
N PRO A 1 10.88 9.21 8.02
CA PRO A 1 9.69 9.99 8.36
C PRO A 1 8.42 9.15 8.27
N CYS A 2 7.48 9.48 9.10
CA CYS A 2 6.20 8.79 9.17
C CYS A 2 5.26 9.33 8.10
N LEU A 3 4.76 8.46 7.25
CA LEU A 3 3.75 8.83 6.27
C LEU A 3 2.40 8.88 6.95
N GLU A 4 1.66 9.97 6.75
CA GLU A 4 0.36 10.16 7.38
C GLU A 4 -0.73 9.65 6.46
N ILE A 5 -1.31 8.50 6.82
CA ILE A 5 -2.39 7.86 6.06
C ILE A 5 -3.76 8.18 6.67
N ASP A 6 -3.77 8.47 7.97
CA ASP A 6 -5.00 8.74 8.72
C ASP A 6 -5.81 9.85 8.04
N GLY A 7 -7.06 9.56 7.72
CA GLY A 7 -7.94 10.53 7.09
C GLY A 7 -7.68 10.77 5.61
N LYS A 8 -6.85 9.98 4.98
CA LYS A 8 -6.54 10.11 3.55
C LYS A 8 -7.21 9.04 2.72
N GLU A 9 -7.48 9.37 1.45
CA GLU A 9 -7.85 8.35 0.47
C GLU A 9 -6.58 7.80 -0.15
N ILE A 10 -6.50 6.49 -0.29
CA ILE A 10 -5.32 5.83 -0.83
C ILE A 10 -5.69 4.79 -1.87
N ILE A 11 -4.75 4.50 -2.76
CA ILE A 11 -4.83 3.34 -3.63
C ILE A 11 -4.08 2.22 -2.90
N GLY A 12 -4.73 1.06 -2.77
CA GLY A 12 -4.06 -0.14 -2.27
C GLY A 12 -3.77 -1.06 -3.44
N LEU A 13 -2.50 -1.24 -3.77
CA LEU A 13 -2.07 -1.97 -4.96
C LEU A 13 -1.37 -3.26 -4.55
N ALA A 14 -1.85 -4.39 -5.02
CA ALA A 14 -1.27 -5.68 -4.68
C ALA A 14 -1.29 -6.65 -5.86
N GLY A 15 -0.13 -7.24 -6.14
CA GLY A 15 -0.02 -8.36 -7.09
C GLY A 15 0.20 -9.64 -6.31
N LEU A 16 -0.83 -10.05 -5.58
CA LEU A 16 -0.78 -11.21 -4.69
C LEU A 16 -1.97 -12.12 -4.95
N GLY A 17 -1.76 -13.43 -4.83
CA GLY A 17 -2.83 -14.41 -4.96
C GLY A 17 -3.88 -14.27 -3.86
N ASN A 18 -3.47 -13.84 -2.67
CA ASN A 18 -4.39 -13.60 -1.57
C ASN A 18 -4.03 -12.30 -0.87
N PRO A 19 -4.61 -11.17 -1.30
CA PRO A 19 -4.25 -9.85 -0.76
C PRO A 19 -4.99 -9.47 0.53
N ARG A 20 -5.77 -10.36 1.12
CA ARG A 20 -6.60 -10.02 2.29
C ARG A 20 -5.80 -9.44 3.44
N ASN A 21 -4.68 -10.06 3.79
CA ASN A 21 -3.88 -9.60 4.91
C ASN A 21 -3.33 -8.20 4.66
N PHE A 22 -2.90 -7.96 3.44
CA PHE A 22 -2.40 -6.64 3.05
C PHE A 22 -3.47 -5.57 3.24
N PHE A 23 -4.67 -5.79 2.71
CA PHE A 23 -5.75 -4.81 2.85
C PHE A 23 -6.21 -4.67 4.29
N TYR A 24 -6.22 -5.77 5.04
CA TYR A 24 -6.54 -5.69 6.46
C TYR A 24 -5.58 -4.75 7.19
N LEU A 25 -4.29 -4.89 6.93
CA LEU A 25 -3.28 -4.04 7.56
C LEU A 25 -3.43 -2.58 7.13
N LEU A 26 -3.79 -2.35 5.88
CA LEU A 26 -4.05 -0.98 5.42
C LEU A 26 -5.20 -0.34 6.18
N THR A 27 -6.26 -1.10 6.49
CA THR A 27 -7.39 -0.54 7.24
C THR A 27 -6.96 -0.09 8.62
N LYS A 28 -5.92 -0.68 9.19
CA LYS A 28 -5.43 -0.31 10.52
C LYS A 28 -4.71 1.03 10.53
N LEU A 29 -4.35 1.55 9.37
CA LEU A 29 -3.76 2.88 9.25
C LEU A 29 -4.84 3.98 9.22
N ASN A 30 -6.09 3.57 9.24
CA ASN A 30 -7.26 4.45 9.32
C ASN A 30 -7.39 5.42 8.14
N PRO A 31 -7.25 4.94 6.89
CA PRO A 31 -7.56 5.79 5.75
C PRO A 31 -9.05 6.06 5.68
N VAL A 32 -9.42 7.17 5.05
CA VAL A 32 -10.82 7.48 4.81
C VAL A 32 -11.42 6.47 3.82
N LYS A 33 -10.62 6.07 2.85
CA LYS A 33 -11.06 5.09 1.85
C LYS A 33 -9.86 4.44 1.19
N ILE A 34 -9.98 3.16 0.91
CA ILE A 34 -8.99 2.40 0.13
C ILE A 34 -9.62 2.05 -1.21
N HIS A 35 -8.94 2.43 -2.30
CA HIS A 35 -9.34 2.04 -3.65
C HIS A 35 -8.44 0.87 -4.06
N PRO A 36 -8.96 -0.36 -4.08
CA PRO A 36 -8.11 -1.52 -4.34
C PRO A 36 -7.83 -1.71 -5.83
N ILE A 37 -6.58 -2.04 -6.13
CA ILE A 37 -6.17 -2.51 -7.44
C ILE A 37 -5.41 -3.81 -7.21
N VAL A 38 -5.93 -4.92 -7.72
CA VAL A 38 -5.34 -6.23 -7.48
C VAL A 38 -4.96 -6.86 -8.80
N TYR A 39 -3.70 -7.28 -8.88
CA TYR A 39 -3.18 -8.03 -10.02
C TYR A 39 -2.85 -9.46 -9.58
N PRO A 40 -2.74 -10.39 -10.51
CA PRO A 40 -2.36 -11.76 -10.18
C PRO A 40 -0.98 -11.82 -9.52
N ASP A 41 -0.74 -12.89 -8.78
CA ASP A 41 0.58 -13.13 -8.17
C ASP A 41 1.64 -13.17 -9.28
N HIS A 42 2.83 -12.66 -8.98
CA HIS A 42 3.95 -12.59 -9.92
C HIS A 42 3.69 -11.71 -11.15
N PHE A 43 2.78 -10.76 -11.01
CA PHE A 43 2.44 -9.86 -12.13
C PHE A 43 3.66 -9.02 -12.54
N SER A 44 3.83 -8.85 -13.85
CA SER A 44 4.89 -7.98 -14.40
C SER A 44 4.28 -6.66 -14.82
N TYR A 45 4.65 -5.60 -14.13
CA TYR A 45 4.09 -4.26 -14.40
C TYR A 45 4.70 -3.65 -15.65
N ARG A 46 3.85 -3.03 -16.46
CA ARG A 46 4.25 -2.33 -17.68
C ARG A 46 3.85 -0.87 -17.60
N THR A 47 4.32 -0.10 -18.56
CA THR A 47 3.97 1.33 -18.64
C THR A 47 2.47 1.55 -18.64
N GLU A 48 1.73 0.72 -19.37
CA GLU A 48 0.27 0.84 -19.44
C GLU A 48 -0.38 0.66 -18.09
N ASP A 49 0.17 -0.26 -17.28
CA ASP A 49 -0.35 -0.48 -15.93
C ASP A 49 -0.10 0.73 -15.04
N ILE A 50 1.06 1.33 -15.17
CA ILE A 50 1.41 2.53 -14.39
C ILE A 50 0.48 3.69 -14.80
N GLU A 51 0.18 3.81 -16.07
CA GLU A 51 -0.77 4.84 -16.54
C GLU A 51 -2.16 4.63 -15.93
N ARG A 52 -2.62 3.38 -15.86
CA ARG A 52 -3.90 3.06 -15.22
C ARG A 52 -3.90 3.37 -13.74
N ILE A 53 -2.81 3.06 -13.07
CA ILE A 53 -2.68 3.33 -11.64
C ILE A 53 -2.68 4.85 -11.40
N ALA A 54 -1.94 5.59 -12.21
CA ALA A 54 -1.91 7.05 -12.12
C ALA A 54 -3.28 7.65 -12.36
N LEU A 55 -4.01 7.13 -13.35
CA LEU A 55 -5.35 7.59 -13.66
C LEU A 55 -6.31 7.30 -12.51
N ALA A 56 -6.23 6.09 -11.94
CA ALA A 56 -7.06 5.71 -10.80
C ALA A 56 -6.81 6.63 -9.60
N ARG A 57 -5.56 6.96 -9.35
CA ARG A 57 -5.20 7.88 -8.28
C ARG A 57 -5.82 9.26 -8.52
N SER A 58 -5.67 9.78 -9.72
CA SER A 58 -6.20 11.10 -10.08
C SER A 58 -7.72 11.12 -10.01
N LYS A 59 -8.36 10.11 -10.58
CA LYS A 59 -9.82 10.01 -10.64
C LYS A 59 -10.43 9.95 -9.24
N ASN A 60 -9.78 9.24 -8.33
CA ASN A 60 -10.28 9.05 -6.97
C ASN A 60 -9.72 10.05 -5.98
N ASN A 61 -8.90 10.98 -6.46
CA ASN A 61 -8.27 11.99 -5.63
C ASN A 61 -7.51 11.38 -4.46
N ALA A 62 -6.81 10.26 -4.72
CA ALA A 62 -6.06 9.55 -3.70
C ALA A 62 -4.73 10.24 -3.45
N SER A 63 -4.36 10.36 -2.18
CA SER A 63 -3.11 11.02 -1.80
C SER A 63 -1.89 10.16 -2.09
N TYR A 64 -2.01 8.85 -1.89
CA TYR A 64 -0.88 7.93 -1.98
C TYR A 64 -1.28 6.62 -2.62
N ILE A 65 -0.26 5.92 -3.14
CA ILE A 65 -0.38 4.54 -3.63
C ILE A 65 0.43 3.69 -2.66
N ILE A 66 -0.22 2.75 -1.99
CA ILE A 66 0.44 1.86 -1.04
C ILE A 66 0.46 0.46 -1.63
N THR A 67 1.63 -0.15 -1.66
CA THR A 67 1.77 -1.48 -2.23
C THR A 67 2.53 -2.41 -1.28
N THR A 68 2.76 -3.64 -1.70
CA THR A 68 3.57 -4.57 -0.92
C THR A 68 5.05 -4.32 -1.19
N ALA A 69 5.92 -4.77 -0.29
CA ALA A 69 7.37 -4.63 -0.49
C ALA A 69 7.81 -5.37 -1.74
N LYS A 70 7.23 -6.54 -2.00
CA LYS A 70 7.52 -7.35 -3.17
C LYS A 70 7.18 -6.63 -4.47
N ASP A 71 5.99 -6.03 -4.52
CA ASP A 71 5.57 -5.29 -5.71
C ASP A 71 6.36 -4.00 -5.88
N TYR A 72 6.71 -3.36 -4.79
CA TYR A 72 7.48 -2.11 -4.82
C TYR A 72 8.81 -2.28 -5.55
N VAL A 73 9.48 -3.41 -5.35
CA VAL A 73 10.76 -3.70 -6.02
C VAL A 73 10.59 -3.66 -7.54
N LYS A 74 9.45 -4.13 -8.04
CA LYS A 74 9.15 -4.10 -9.47
C LYS A 74 8.73 -2.72 -9.95
N LEU A 75 8.03 -1.97 -9.10
CA LEU A 75 7.41 -0.70 -9.47
C LEU A 75 8.37 0.49 -9.41
N LYS A 76 9.29 0.49 -8.47
CA LYS A 76 10.11 1.68 -8.18
C LYS A 76 10.90 2.19 -9.38
N LYS A 77 11.17 1.33 -10.36
CA LYS A 77 11.93 1.70 -11.55
C LYS A 77 11.10 2.38 -12.63
N ILE A 78 9.78 2.26 -12.55
CA ILE A 78 8.90 2.71 -13.63
C ILE A 78 7.80 3.67 -13.18
N VAL A 79 7.64 3.91 -11.87
CA VAL A 79 6.55 4.77 -11.38
C VAL A 79 6.86 6.26 -11.47
N GLY A 80 8.10 6.63 -11.76
CA GLY A 80 8.47 8.04 -11.85
C GLY A 80 8.20 8.78 -10.56
N GLU A 81 7.47 9.89 -10.64
CA GLU A 81 7.21 10.75 -9.50
C GLU A 81 5.92 10.42 -8.74
N LEU A 82 5.25 9.32 -9.09
CA LEU A 82 4.05 8.94 -8.36
C LEU A 82 4.39 8.66 -6.89
N PRO A 83 3.52 9.08 -5.96
CA PRO A 83 3.79 8.87 -4.54
C PRO A 83 3.47 7.43 -4.12
N VAL A 84 4.39 6.53 -4.43
CA VAL A 84 4.26 5.10 -4.14
C VAL A 84 5.08 4.76 -2.90
N PHE A 85 4.44 4.10 -1.95
CA PHE A 85 5.04 3.65 -0.71
C PHE A 85 4.74 2.17 -0.53
N TYR A 86 5.47 1.50 0.30
CA TYR A 86 5.17 0.09 0.54
C TYR A 86 5.05 -0.22 2.03
N LEU A 87 4.28 -1.26 2.30
CA LEU A 87 4.09 -1.79 3.65
C LEU A 87 5.00 -3.00 3.80
N ASP A 88 5.94 -2.89 4.73
CA ASP A 88 6.92 -3.96 4.96
C ASP A 88 6.42 -4.87 6.07
N ILE A 89 5.87 -6.02 5.66
CA ILE A 89 5.26 -6.98 6.58
C ILE A 89 6.25 -8.09 6.91
N ARG A 90 7.12 -7.84 7.87
CA ARG A 90 8.11 -8.84 8.29
C ARG A 90 8.02 -9.21 9.76
N SER A 91 7.36 -8.40 10.55
CA SER A 91 7.34 -8.57 11.99
C SER A 91 6.22 -9.51 12.44
N LYS A 92 6.37 -10.00 13.66
CA LYS A 92 5.41 -10.91 14.27
C LYS A 92 4.36 -10.11 15.02
N MET A 93 3.13 -10.17 14.54
CA MET A 93 2.04 -9.37 15.09
C MET A 93 1.46 -9.91 16.39
N GLU A 94 1.70 -11.18 16.66
CA GLU A 94 1.20 -11.82 17.88
C GLU A 94 1.77 -11.24 19.17
N ASN A 95 2.80 -10.42 19.06
CA ASN A 95 3.42 -9.79 20.23
C ASN A 95 2.79 -8.45 20.61
N PHE A 96 1.76 -8.01 19.89
CA PHE A 96 1.11 -6.72 20.14
C PHE A 96 -0.25 -6.94 20.74
N TYR A 97 -0.40 -6.58 22.01
CA TYR A 97 -1.62 -6.83 22.78
C TYR A 97 -2.53 -5.63 22.88
N GLU A 98 -2.01 -4.43 22.67
CA GLU A 98 -2.79 -3.21 22.76
C GLU A 98 -2.91 -2.57 21.38
N LYS A 99 -4.11 -2.01 21.12
CA LYS A 99 -4.40 -1.39 19.85
C LYS A 99 -3.42 -0.29 19.48
N LYS A 100 -3.06 0.54 20.43
CA LYS A 100 -2.16 1.66 20.16
C LYS A 100 -0.75 1.17 19.80
N ASP A 101 -0.29 0.09 20.41
CA ASP A 101 0.99 -0.50 20.06
C ASP A 101 0.94 -1.15 18.68
N PHE A 102 -0.19 -1.78 18.37
CA PHE A 102 -0.41 -2.37 17.06
C PHE A 102 -0.42 -1.30 15.98
N ASP A 103 -1.14 -0.19 16.20
CA ASP A 103 -1.20 0.90 15.24
C ASP A 103 0.17 1.51 15.01
N ARG A 104 0.94 1.70 16.06
CA ARG A 104 2.31 2.21 15.95
C ARG A 104 3.19 1.25 15.14
N PHE A 105 3.02 -0.03 15.40
CA PHE A 105 3.76 -1.08 14.68
C PHE A 105 3.44 -1.05 13.19
N ILE A 106 2.15 -0.97 12.84
CA ILE A 106 1.73 -0.92 11.45
C ILE A 106 2.30 0.32 10.76
N ARG A 107 2.26 1.47 11.43
CA ARG A 107 2.80 2.70 10.85
C ARG A 107 4.31 2.62 10.63
N SER A 108 5.02 1.90 11.49
CA SER A 108 6.47 1.72 11.34
C SER A 108 6.83 0.84 10.15
N MET A 109 5.88 0.03 9.68
CA MET A 109 6.10 -0.83 8.52
C MET A 109 5.89 -0.10 7.18
N LEU A 110 5.32 1.10 7.23
CA LEU A 110 5.04 1.84 6.02
C LEU A 110 6.31 2.52 5.52
N LYS A 111 6.78 2.11 4.36
CA LYS A 111 8.07 2.53 3.83
C LYS A 111 7.94 3.17 2.45
N LEU A 112 8.96 3.97 2.14
CA LEU A 112 9.06 4.63 0.85
C LEU A 112 9.74 3.71 -0.16
#